data_9701ad212da2ed2f0e3e77256e4d3d16
#
_entry.id   9701ad212da2ed2f0e3e77256e4d3d16
#
_cell.length_a   1.000
_cell.length_b   1.000
_cell.length_c   1.000
_cell.angle_alpha   90.00
_cell.angle_beta   90.00
_cell.angle_gamma   90.00
#
_symmetry.space_group_name_H-M   'P 1'
#
loop_
_entity.id
_entity.type
_entity.pdbx_description
1 polymer ?
#
loop_
_entity_poly.entity_id
_entity_poly.type
_entity_poly.pdbx_seq_one_letter_code
_entity_poly.pdbx_strand_id
1 'polypeptide(L)'
;MGDMGDLLLVRHGQTEWSRSGRHTGRTDVPLTEHGRAEARGLVPLIRGQRIGAAFVSPLQRARETARLIGIPDARVDADLREWDYGGYEGVTTPEIQRSRPGWFLFTDGVVPGPPDHPGETAEQVGERADRMLAKADAALADTEGAVVLVAHGHFLRVLTARRLGLAPQHGALFQLATGTLCRLGTEHGRPVVAGWNIRPREE
;
A
#
# COMPACT_ATOMS: atom_id res chain seq x y z
N MET A 1 21.48 -6.04 20.46
CA MET A 1 20.47 -5.17 19.80
C MET A 1 19.55 -6.14 19.08
N GLY A 2 18.35 -6.36 19.61
CA GLY A 2 17.41 -7.32 19.02
C GLY A 2 17.07 -6.90 17.59
N ASP A 3 16.94 -7.90 16.71
CA ASP A 3 16.45 -7.71 15.35
C ASP A 3 15.05 -7.08 15.45
N MET A 4 14.92 -5.83 14.98
CA MET A 4 13.60 -5.20 14.93
C MET A 4 12.73 -6.03 13.98
N GLY A 5 11.53 -6.38 14.43
CA GLY A 5 10.60 -7.17 13.65
C GLY A 5 10.36 -6.57 12.25
N ASP A 6 9.91 -7.39 11.32
CA ASP A 6 9.66 -6.97 9.94
C ASP A 6 8.38 -6.15 9.80
N LEU A 7 8.40 -5.21 8.86
CA LEU A 7 7.21 -4.53 8.37
C LEU A 7 6.69 -5.26 7.12
N LEU A 8 5.51 -5.86 7.24
CA LEU A 8 4.85 -6.59 6.16
C LEU A 8 3.82 -5.68 5.49
N LEU A 9 3.96 -5.47 4.19
CA LEU A 9 3.05 -4.65 3.41
C LEU A 9 2.19 -5.56 2.54
N VAL A 10 0.87 -5.39 2.61
CA VAL A 10 -0.09 -6.13 1.78
C VAL A 10 -0.86 -5.12 0.93
N ARG A 11 -0.72 -5.20 -0.39
CA ARG A 11 -1.61 -4.49 -1.30
C ARG A 11 -2.92 -5.26 -1.41
N HIS A 12 -4.05 -4.56 -1.32
CA HIS A 12 -5.38 -5.17 -1.52
C HIS A 12 -5.46 -5.96 -2.83
N GLY A 13 -6.35 -6.96 -2.86
CA GLY A 13 -6.64 -7.74 -4.06
C GLY A 13 -7.24 -6.90 -5.20
N GLN A 14 -7.34 -7.48 -6.39
CA GLN A 14 -7.86 -6.82 -7.58
C GLN A 14 -9.26 -6.23 -7.35
N THR A 15 -9.47 -5.02 -7.87
CA THR A 15 -10.77 -4.37 -8.05
C THR A 15 -11.04 -4.16 -9.53
N GLU A 16 -12.29 -3.83 -9.90
CA GLU A 16 -12.61 -3.54 -11.30
C GLU A 16 -11.77 -2.37 -11.86
N TRP A 17 -11.53 -1.34 -11.04
CA TRP A 17 -10.72 -0.21 -11.46
C TRP A 17 -9.23 -0.54 -11.53
N SER A 18 -8.68 -1.35 -10.62
CA SER A 18 -7.29 -1.78 -10.75
C SER A 18 -7.06 -2.67 -11.97
N ARG A 19 -8.06 -3.49 -12.35
CA ARG A 19 -8.06 -4.31 -13.56
C ARG A 19 -8.06 -3.47 -14.84
N SER A 20 -8.85 -2.40 -14.85
CA SER A 20 -8.96 -1.49 -16.00
C SER A 20 -7.89 -0.39 -16.02
N GLY A 21 -6.99 -0.33 -15.02
CA GLY A 21 -5.92 0.66 -14.93
C GLY A 21 -6.39 2.07 -14.52
N ARG A 22 -7.61 2.20 -13.97
CA ARG A 22 -8.13 3.47 -13.47
C ARG A 22 -7.51 3.82 -12.11
N HIS A 23 -7.13 5.08 -11.94
CA HIS A 23 -6.69 5.59 -10.65
C HIS A 23 -7.83 5.51 -9.63
N THR A 24 -7.60 4.82 -8.52
CA THR A 24 -8.60 4.54 -7.49
C THR A 24 -8.10 5.07 -6.15
N GLY A 25 -8.36 6.32 -5.86
CA GLY A 25 -7.99 6.98 -4.61
C GLY A 25 -9.05 6.77 -3.54
N ARG A 26 -9.92 7.76 -3.38
CA ARG A 26 -10.97 7.78 -2.34
C ARG A 26 -12.23 7.02 -2.71
N THR A 27 -12.48 6.79 -4.00
CA THR A 27 -13.62 5.98 -4.45
C THR A 27 -13.53 4.57 -3.86
N ASP A 28 -14.60 4.13 -3.18
CA ASP A 28 -14.60 2.89 -2.43
C ASP A 28 -15.10 1.71 -3.27
N VAL A 29 -14.24 1.25 -4.19
CA VAL A 29 -14.52 0.14 -5.12
C VAL A 29 -14.25 -1.20 -4.43
N PRO A 30 -15.19 -2.19 -4.52
CA PRO A 30 -15.02 -3.51 -3.91
C PRO A 30 -14.01 -4.39 -4.64
N LEU A 31 -13.58 -5.47 -3.98
CA LEU A 31 -12.78 -6.53 -4.61
C LEU A 31 -13.62 -7.26 -5.69
N THR A 32 -12.95 -7.67 -6.77
CA THR A 32 -13.48 -8.69 -7.69
C THR A 32 -13.38 -10.09 -7.06
N GLU A 33 -14.04 -11.10 -7.65
CA GLU A 33 -13.84 -12.49 -7.21
C GLU A 33 -12.38 -12.93 -7.35
N HIS A 34 -11.70 -12.50 -8.42
CA HIS A 34 -10.27 -12.72 -8.58
C HIS A 34 -9.46 -12.06 -7.46
N GLY A 35 -9.79 -10.80 -7.10
CA GLY A 35 -9.13 -10.10 -5.98
C GLY A 35 -9.35 -10.79 -4.63
N ARG A 36 -10.53 -11.40 -4.40
CA ARG A 36 -10.78 -12.23 -3.22
C ARG A 36 -9.95 -13.52 -3.23
N ALA A 37 -9.78 -14.13 -4.40
CA ALA A 37 -8.92 -15.30 -4.56
C ALA A 37 -7.45 -14.94 -4.32
N GLU A 38 -6.95 -13.81 -4.88
CA GLU A 38 -5.61 -13.29 -4.59
C GLU A 38 -5.39 -13.11 -3.08
N ALA A 39 -6.34 -12.47 -2.38
CA ALA A 39 -6.25 -12.27 -0.94
C ALA A 39 -6.19 -13.59 -0.17
N ARG A 40 -7.09 -14.55 -0.45
CA ARG A 40 -7.07 -15.87 0.18
C ARG A 40 -5.76 -16.61 -0.07
N GLY A 41 -5.18 -16.45 -1.26
CA GLY A 41 -3.88 -17.02 -1.61
C GLY A 41 -2.75 -16.55 -0.68
N LEU A 42 -2.83 -15.35 -0.08
CA LEU A 42 -1.81 -14.85 0.84
C LEU A 42 -1.86 -15.50 2.24
N VAL A 43 -2.92 -16.24 2.58
CA VAL A 43 -3.09 -16.85 3.91
C VAL A 43 -1.89 -17.67 4.37
N PRO A 44 -1.27 -18.55 3.54
CA PRO A 44 -0.09 -19.31 3.97
C PRO A 44 1.11 -18.43 4.33
N LEU A 45 1.30 -17.32 3.59
CA LEU A 45 2.40 -16.39 3.85
C LEU A 45 2.22 -15.61 5.16
N ILE A 46 0.98 -15.27 5.51
CA ILE A 46 0.63 -14.58 6.74
C ILE A 46 0.65 -15.54 7.94
N ARG A 47 0.09 -16.75 7.81
CA ARG A 47 0.08 -17.75 8.89
C ARG A 47 1.47 -18.18 9.33
N GLY A 48 2.45 -18.12 8.44
CA GLY A 48 3.86 -18.39 8.74
C GLY A 48 4.57 -17.29 9.53
N GLN A 49 3.88 -16.17 9.84
CA GLN A 49 4.46 -15.02 10.54
C GLN A 49 3.90 -14.91 11.95
N ARG A 50 4.74 -14.53 12.92
CA ARG A 50 4.27 -14.02 14.20
C ARG A 50 3.91 -12.56 14.03
N ILE A 51 2.64 -12.21 14.15
CA ILE A 51 2.14 -10.85 13.94
C ILE A 51 1.91 -10.21 15.31
N GLY A 52 2.63 -9.12 15.59
CA GLY A 52 2.50 -8.34 16.81
C GLY A 52 1.41 -7.27 16.73
N ALA A 53 1.29 -6.62 15.56
CA ALA A 53 0.25 -5.63 15.29
C ALA A 53 -0.12 -5.57 13.82
N ALA A 54 -1.32 -5.06 13.54
CA ALA A 54 -1.79 -4.87 12.17
C ALA A 54 -2.61 -3.59 12.02
N PHE A 55 -2.40 -2.90 10.90
CA PHE A 55 -3.14 -1.69 10.53
C PHE A 55 -3.72 -1.86 9.12
N VAL A 56 -4.87 -1.24 8.89
CA VAL A 56 -5.59 -1.35 7.61
C VAL A 56 -6.17 -0.01 7.18
N SER A 57 -6.14 0.26 5.89
CA SER A 57 -6.84 1.40 5.28
C SER A 57 -8.36 1.31 5.54
N PRO A 58 -9.06 2.43 5.76
CA PRO A 58 -10.50 2.44 5.95
C PRO A 58 -11.30 1.95 4.73
N LEU A 59 -10.70 1.91 3.54
CA LEU A 59 -11.40 1.56 2.30
C LEU A 59 -11.73 0.06 2.26
N GLN A 60 -12.95 -0.28 1.79
CA GLN A 60 -13.50 -1.62 1.86
C GLN A 60 -12.60 -2.69 1.21
N ARG A 61 -11.96 -2.40 0.07
CA ARG A 61 -11.04 -3.31 -0.61
C ARG A 61 -9.85 -3.75 0.26
N ALA A 62 -9.31 -2.84 1.08
CA ALA A 62 -8.23 -3.15 2.01
C ALA A 62 -8.75 -3.91 3.24
N ARG A 63 -9.88 -3.48 3.80
CA ARG A 63 -10.51 -4.15 4.95
C ARG A 63 -10.96 -5.57 4.60
N GLU A 64 -11.56 -5.77 3.44
CA GLU A 64 -11.92 -7.11 2.97
C GLU A 64 -10.69 -7.98 2.76
N THR A 65 -9.61 -7.43 2.19
CA THR A 65 -8.33 -8.13 2.06
C THR A 65 -7.79 -8.53 3.43
N ALA A 66 -7.73 -7.62 4.41
CA ALA A 66 -7.27 -7.92 5.77
C ALA A 66 -8.06 -9.07 6.40
N ARG A 67 -9.38 -9.07 6.28
CA ARG A 67 -10.24 -10.15 6.76
C ARG A 67 -9.93 -11.49 6.07
N LEU A 68 -9.78 -11.48 4.75
CA LEU A 68 -9.53 -12.69 3.95
C LEU A 68 -8.16 -13.31 4.20
N ILE A 69 -7.14 -12.50 4.53
CA ILE A 69 -5.81 -13.02 4.91
C ILE A 69 -5.73 -13.48 6.38
N GLY A 70 -6.82 -13.38 7.14
CA GLY A 70 -6.89 -13.85 8.53
C GLY A 70 -6.54 -12.81 9.59
N ILE A 71 -6.66 -11.51 9.27
CA ILE A 71 -6.40 -10.39 10.20
C ILE A 71 -7.66 -9.48 10.29
N PRO A 72 -8.79 -9.99 10.81
CA PRO A 72 -10.05 -9.23 10.86
C PRO A 72 -9.99 -8.02 11.80
N ASP A 73 -9.15 -8.08 12.84
CA ASP A 73 -9.06 -7.08 13.91
C ASP A 73 -7.97 -6.02 13.68
N ALA A 74 -7.47 -5.90 12.44
CA ALA A 74 -6.51 -4.86 12.08
C ALA A 74 -7.05 -3.46 12.40
N ARG A 75 -6.24 -2.62 13.04
CA ARG A 75 -6.61 -1.25 13.41
C ARG A 75 -6.79 -0.40 12.15
N VAL A 76 -7.95 0.23 12.03
CA VAL A 76 -8.22 1.14 10.90
C VAL A 76 -7.44 2.44 11.09
N ASP A 77 -6.66 2.82 10.08
CA ASP A 77 -5.89 4.07 10.09
C ASP A 77 -6.08 4.84 8.77
N ALA A 78 -6.46 6.10 8.87
CA ALA A 78 -6.72 6.96 7.72
C ALA A 78 -5.45 7.32 6.92
N ASP A 79 -4.28 7.30 7.56
CA ASP A 79 -3.01 7.53 6.87
C ASP A 79 -2.67 6.41 5.86
N LEU A 80 -3.33 5.25 5.94
CA LEU A 80 -3.20 4.14 4.99
C LEU A 80 -4.07 4.26 3.73
N ARG A 81 -4.85 5.32 3.54
CA ARG A 81 -5.60 5.53 2.31
C ARG A 81 -4.67 5.59 1.09
N GLU A 82 -5.23 5.29 -0.07
CA GLU A 82 -4.51 5.48 -1.33
C GLU A 82 -4.24 6.98 -1.58
N TRP A 83 -3.34 7.29 -2.49
CA TRP A 83 -3.12 8.62 -3.03
C TRP A 83 -4.45 9.21 -3.51
N ASP A 84 -4.76 10.41 -3.10
CA ASP A 84 -5.90 11.15 -3.62
C ASP A 84 -5.54 11.71 -5.02
N TYR A 85 -6.14 11.15 -6.04
CA TYR A 85 -5.80 11.51 -7.42
C TYR A 85 -6.49 12.78 -7.93
N GLY A 86 -7.28 13.46 -7.10
CA GLY A 86 -7.94 14.69 -7.49
C GLY A 86 -8.80 14.54 -8.74
N GLY A 87 -8.59 15.41 -9.73
CA GLY A 87 -9.31 15.37 -10.99
C GLY A 87 -8.98 14.17 -11.88
N TYR A 88 -8.01 13.32 -11.48
CA TYR A 88 -7.70 12.07 -12.19
C TYR A 88 -8.32 10.83 -11.55
N GLU A 89 -9.17 10.99 -10.55
CA GLU A 89 -9.93 9.88 -9.97
C GLU A 89 -10.77 9.18 -11.05
N GLY A 90 -10.65 7.86 -11.17
CA GLY A 90 -11.34 7.06 -12.19
C GLY A 90 -10.80 7.15 -13.62
N VAL A 91 -9.75 7.94 -13.86
CA VAL A 91 -9.11 8.12 -15.17
C VAL A 91 -7.88 7.20 -15.28
N THR A 92 -7.60 6.69 -16.47
CA THR A 92 -6.41 5.85 -16.72
C THR A 92 -5.20 6.70 -17.15
N THR A 93 -3.98 6.20 -16.91
CA THR A 93 -2.75 6.87 -17.40
C THR A 93 -2.77 7.17 -18.90
N PRO A 94 -3.18 6.24 -19.81
CA PRO A 94 -3.27 6.56 -21.24
C PRO A 94 -4.27 7.68 -21.56
N GLU A 95 -5.37 7.79 -20.84
CA GLU A 95 -6.33 8.89 -21.02
C GLU A 95 -5.73 10.24 -20.62
N ILE A 96 -5.02 10.31 -19.49
CA ILE A 96 -4.31 11.52 -19.05
C ILE A 96 -3.25 11.92 -20.08
N GLN A 97 -2.49 10.96 -20.59
CA GLN A 97 -1.41 11.19 -21.54
C GLN A 97 -1.89 11.69 -22.92
N ARG A 98 -3.17 11.55 -23.28
CA ARG A 98 -3.73 12.19 -24.49
C ARG A 98 -3.66 13.72 -24.44
N SER A 99 -3.87 14.29 -23.24
CA SER A 99 -3.81 15.75 -23.03
C SER A 99 -2.49 16.23 -22.42
N ARG A 100 -1.75 15.33 -21.77
CA ARG A 100 -0.46 15.61 -21.12
C ARG A 100 0.56 14.51 -21.51
N PRO A 101 1.12 14.53 -22.72
CA PRO A 101 2.09 13.54 -23.18
C PRO A 101 3.25 13.38 -22.19
N GLY A 102 3.61 12.14 -21.86
CA GLY A 102 4.68 11.84 -20.92
C GLY A 102 4.30 11.99 -19.44
N TRP A 103 3.05 12.37 -19.12
CA TRP A 103 2.62 12.49 -17.72
C TRP A 103 2.91 11.23 -16.91
N PHE A 104 3.45 11.43 -15.71
CA PHE A 104 3.75 10.38 -14.76
C PHE A 104 3.44 10.85 -13.34
N LEU A 105 2.60 10.11 -12.61
CA LEU A 105 2.05 10.51 -11.31
C LEU A 105 3.11 11.04 -10.33
N PHE A 106 4.23 10.35 -10.18
CA PHE A 106 5.22 10.63 -9.15
C PHE A 106 6.02 11.93 -9.39
N THR A 107 6.07 12.41 -10.62
CA THR A 107 6.79 13.64 -11.01
C THR A 107 5.86 14.79 -11.35
N ASP A 108 4.75 14.50 -12.04
CA ASP A 108 3.85 15.52 -12.57
C ASP A 108 2.63 15.77 -11.68
N GLY A 109 2.41 14.87 -10.69
CA GLY A 109 1.33 15.01 -9.74
C GLY A 109 -0.06 14.90 -10.34
N VAL A 110 -1.04 15.43 -9.63
CA VAL A 110 -2.44 15.42 -10.01
C VAL A 110 -2.98 16.82 -10.23
N VAL A 111 -4.11 16.95 -10.94
CA VAL A 111 -4.86 18.21 -11.01
C VAL A 111 -5.89 18.28 -9.88
N PRO A 112 -6.25 19.48 -9.38
CA PRO A 112 -7.29 19.62 -8.37
C PRO A 112 -8.59 18.96 -8.80
N GLY A 113 -9.22 18.26 -7.87
CA GLY A 113 -10.53 17.64 -8.03
C GLY A 113 -11.60 18.38 -7.22
N PRO A 114 -12.80 17.79 -7.11
CA PRO A 114 -13.88 18.33 -6.28
C PRO A 114 -13.50 18.23 -4.78
N PRO A 115 -14.27 18.89 -3.88
CA PRO A 115 -13.93 18.98 -2.46
C PRO A 115 -13.75 17.63 -1.74
N ASP A 116 -14.41 16.57 -2.20
CA ASP A 116 -14.31 15.21 -1.67
C ASP A 116 -13.08 14.45 -2.23
N HIS A 117 -12.51 14.91 -3.34
CA HIS A 117 -11.30 14.42 -3.98
C HIS A 117 -10.37 15.58 -4.38
N PRO A 118 -9.83 16.36 -3.43
CA PRO A 118 -9.04 17.57 -3.74
C PRO A 118 -7.73 17.28 -4.46
N GLY A 119 -7.19 16.08 -4.29
CA GLY A 119 -5.88 15.69 -4.77
C GLY A 119 -4.78 15.88 -3.71
N GLU A 120 -3.76 15.05 -3.77
CA GLU A 120 -2.55 15.13 -2.92
C GLU A 120 -1.31 15.30 -3.78
N THR A 121 -0.30 16.03 -3.26
CA THR A 121 1.04 16.02 -3.83
C THR A 121 1.82 14.80 -3.34
N ALA A 122 2.92 14.47 -4.00
CA ALA A 122 3.81 13.39 -3.55
C ALA A 122 4.33 13.62 -2.13
N GLU A 123 4.60 14.88 -1.77
CA GLU A 123 5.07 15.29 -0.45
C GLU A 123 4.00 15.02 0.61
N GLN A 124 2.74 15.38 0.36
CA GLN A 124 1.63 15.13 1.28
C GLN A 124 1.41 13.64 1.52
N VAL A 125 1.51 12.82 0.46
CA VAL A 125 1.49 11.35 0.60
C VAL A 125 2.70 10.86 1.39
N GLY A 126 3.89 11.45 1.17
CA GLY A 126 5.10 11.19 1.93
C GLY A 126 4.94 11.48 3.43
N GLU A 127 4.35 12.62 3.78
CA GLU A 127 4.06 12.99 5.17
C GLU A 127 3.11 11.99 5.84
N ARG A 128 2.07 11.50 5.13
CA ARG A 128 1.19 10.43 5.65
C ARG A 128 1.96 9.13 5.85
N ALA A 129 2.84 8.79 4.91
CA ALA A 129 3.69 7.61 5.00
C ALA A 129 4.62 7.70 6.22
N ASP A 130 5.23 8.86 6.48
CA ASP A 130 6.10 9.07 7.64
C ASP A 130 5.34 8.92 8.97
N ARG A 131 4.11 9.47 9.06
CA ARG A 131 3.26 9.27 10.24
C ARG A 131 2.90 7.79 10.45
N MET A 132 2.60 7.08 9.37
CA MET A 132 2.30 5.64 9.46
C MET A 132 3.53 4.82 9.84
N LEU A 133 4.70 5.15 9.31
CA LEU A 133 5.97 4.52 9.69
C LEU A 133 6.27 4.72 11.17
N ALA A 134 6.07 5.93 11.70
CA ALA A 134 6.25 6.19 13.14
C ALA A 134 5.32 5.33 14.02
N LYS A 135 4.05 5.16 13.62
CA LYS A 135 3.10 4.25 14.31
C LYS A 135 3.54 2.78 14.22
N ALA A 136 4.01 2.37 13.04
CA ALA A 136 4.50 1.00 12.83
C ALA A 136 5.77 0.72 13.65
N ASP A 137 6.71 1.67 13.71
CA ASP A 137 7.93 1.53 14.51
C ASP A 137 7.63 1.47 16.01
N ALA A 138 6.69 2.29 16.50
CA ALA A 138 6.22 2.19 17.88
C ALA A 138 5.61 0.79 18.17
N ALA A 139 4.78 0.29 17.26
CA ALA A 139 4.20 -1.05 17.42
C ALA A 139 5.26 -2.17 17.36
N LEU A 140 6.29 -2.04 16.49
CA LEU A 140 7.43 -2.98 16.45
C LEU A 140 8.25 -2.97 17.74
N ALA A 141 8.36 -1.83 18.41
CA ALA A 141 9.06 -1.72 19.69
C ALA A 141 8.26 -2.32 20.84
N ASP A 142 6.93 -2.24 20.81
CA ASP A 142 6.02 -2.66 21.88
C ASP A 142 5.58 -4.13 21.76
N THR A 143 5.81 -4.78 20.63
CA THR A 143 5.31 -6.15 20.37
C THR A 143 6.41 -7.06 19.85
N GLU A 144 6.25 -8.37 20.10
CA GLU A 144 7.09 -9.37 19.45
C GLU A 144 6.44 -9.84 18.14
N GLY A 145 7.19 -9.77 17.05
CA GLY A 145 6.76 -10.20 15.73
C GLY A 145 6.70 -9.07 14.71
N ALA A 146 6.08 -9.36 13.57
CA ALA A 146 5.94 -8.42 12.47
C ALA A 146 4.77 -7.46 12.69
N VAL A 147 4.86 -6.27 12.08
CA VAL A 147 3.72 -5.36 11.93
C VAL A 147 3.20 -5.46 10.50
N VAL A 148 1.89 -5.62 10.32
CA VAL A 148 1.26 -5.74 9.00
C VAL A 148 0.53 -4.44 8.65
N LEU A 149 0.79 -3.92 7.44
CA LEU A 149 0.05 -2.80 6.85
C LEU A 149 -0.73 -3.29 5.63
N VAL A 150 -2.06 -3.23 5.65
CA VAL A 150 -2.90 -3.57 4.51
C VAL A 150 -3.42 -2.29 3.86
N ALA A 151 -2.93 -2.00 2.64
CA ALA A 151 -3.19 -0.73 1.99
C ALA A 151 -3.18 -0.83 0.44
N HIS A 152 -2.65 0.17 -0.24
CA HIS A 152 -2.84 0.42 -1.65
C HIS A 152 -1.53 0.57 -2.42
N GLY A 153 -1.64 0.57 -3.75
CA GLY A 153 -0.51 0.52 -4.65
C GLY A 153 0.46 1.69 -4.52
N HIS A 154 0.01 2.91 -4.81
CA HIS A 154 0.92 4.06 -4.82
C HIS A 154 1.32 4.49 -3.40
N PHE A 155 0.41 4.42 -2.44
CA PHE A 155 0.73 4.72 -1.04
C PHE A 155 1.85 3.81 -0.51
N LEU A 156 1.75 2.49 -0.67
CA LEU A 156 2.78 1.54 -0.17
C LEU A 156 4.12 1.72 -0.90
N ARG A 157 4.12 2.11 -2.17
CA ARG A 157 5.34 2.44 -2.91
C ARG A 157 6.03 3.68 -2.35
N VAL A 158 5.25 4.73 -2.03
CA VAL A 158 5.76 5.94 -1.35
C VAL A 158 6.27 5.59 0.05
N LEU A 159 5.51 4.83 0.83
CA LEU A 159 5.90 4.38 2.17
C LEU A 159 7.22 3.60 2.13
N THR A 160 7.41 2.74 1.14
CA THR A 160 8.67 2.00 0.95
C THR A 160 9.83 2.95 0.66
N ALA A 161 9.66 3.93 -0.24
CA ALA A 161 10.67 4.94 -0.50
C ALA A 161 11.05 5.70 0.79
N ARG A 162 10.05 6.14 1.56
CA ARG A 162 10.25 6.84 2.83
C ARG A 162 10.98 5.97 3.87
N ARG A 163 10.61 4.68 3.98
CA ARG A 163 11.29 3.73 4.87
C ARG A 163 12.78 3.60 4.56
N LEU A 164 13.14 3.68 3.29
CA LEU A 164 14.53 3.61 2.81
C LEU A 164 15.27 4.95 2.84
N GLY A 165 14.66 6.02 3.36
CA GLY A 165 15.25 7.36 3.41
C GLY A 165 15.24 8.10 2.07
N LEU A 166 14.44 7.64 1.11
CA LEU A 166 14.30 8.24 -0.22
C LEU A 166 13.17 9.29 -0.25
N ALA A 167 13.22 10.21 -1.22
CA ALA A 167 12.11 11.13 -1.47
C ALA A 167 10.84 10.39 -1.93
N PRO A 168 9.62 10.92 -1.68
CA PRO A 168 8.35 10.27 -2.03
C PRO A 168 8.26 9.87 -3.51
N GLN A 169 8.82 10.68 -4.40
CA GLN A 169 8.84 10.45 -5.85
C GLN A 169 9.55 9.15 -6.23
N HIS A 170 10.49 8.68 -5.40
CA HIS A 170 11.16 7.39 -5.62
C HIS A 170 10.27 6.18 -5.40
N GLY A 171 9.03 6.36 -4.91
CA GLY A 171 7.98 5.33 -5.01
C GLY A 171 7.79 4.81 -6.44
N ALA A 172 8.16 5.61 -7.44
CA ALA A 172 8.22 5.22 -8.86
C ALA A 172 9.02 3.95 -9.13
N LEU A 173 10.07 3.70 -8.34
CA LEU A 173 10.99 2.57 -8.51
C LEU A 173 10.42 1.22 -8.07
N PHE A 174 9.33 1.21 -7.31
CA PHE A 174 8.76 0.03 -6.67
C PHE A 174 7.45 -0.37 -7.33
N GLN A 175 7.48 -1.13 -8.42
CA GLN A 175 6.23 -1.68 -8.98
C GLN A 175 5.59 -2.64 -7.98
N LEU A 176 4.29 -2.47 -7.69
CA LEU A 176 3.56 -3.27 -6.73
C LEU A 176 2.27 -3.82 -7.33
N ALA A 177 2.13 -5.13 -7.40
CA ALA A 177 0.95 -5.82 -7.94
C ALA A 177 -0.15 -5.98 -6.86
N THR A 178 -1.42 -6.15 -7.29
CA THR A 178 -2.54 -6.48 -6.39
C THR A 178 -2.34 -7.85 -5.74
N GLY A 179 -2.87 -8.04 -4.53
CA GLY A 179 -2.83 -9.32 -3.84
C GLY A 179 -1.41 -9.85 -3.64
N THR A 180 -0.47 -8.99 -3.26
CA THR A 180 0.92 -9.37 -2.98
C THR A 180 1.35 -8.93 -1.60
N LEU A 181 2.32 -9.64 -1.04
CA LEU A 181 3.02 -9.33 0.19
C LEU A 181 4.40 -8.75 -0.14
N CYS A 182 4.81 -7.69 0.58
CA CYS A 182 6.19 -7.23 0.59
C CYS A 182 6.71 -7.25 2.02
N ARG A 183 8.03 -7.39 2.17
CA ARG A 183 8.71 -7.43 3.45
C ARG A 183 9.82 -6.39 3.48
N LEU A 184 9.69 -5.45 4.40
CA LEU A 184 10.74 -4.49 4.73
C LEU A 184 11.38 -4.93 6.04
N GLY A 185 12.65 -5.23 5.99
CA GLY A 185 13.42 -5.71 7.12
C GLY A 185 14.51 -4.72 7.52
N THR A 186 15.43 -5.21 8.34
CA THR A 186 16.62 -4.47 8.79
C THR A 186 17.85 -5.33 8.55
N GLU A 187 18.88 -4.79 7.94
CA GLU A 187 20.18 -5.42 7.77
C GLU A 187 21.26 -4.48 8.33
N HIS A 188 22.04 -4.99 9.28
CA HIS A 188 23.07 -4.17 9.98
C HIS A 188 22.55 -2.84 10.52
N GLY A 189 21.32 -2.82 11.03
CA GLY A 189 20.67 -1.62 11.57
C GLY A 189 20.13 -0.65 10.51
N ARG A 190 20.11 -1.04 9.23
CA ARG A 190 19.59 -0.21 8.13
C ARG A 190 18.35 -0.85 7.51
N PRO A 191 17.32 -0.08 7.17
CA PRO A 191 16.13 -0.60 6.51
C PRO A 191 16.47 -1.12 5.10
N VAL A 192 15.93 -2.29 4.78
CA VAL A 192 16.11 -2.96 3.48
C VAL A 192 14.79 -3.51 2.96
N VAL A 193 14.73 -3.74 1.65
CA VAL A 193 13.65 -4.53 1.03
C VAL A 193 14.06 -6.00 1.06
N ALA A 194 13.53 -6.76 2.00
CA ALA A 194 13.81 -8.18 2.18
C ALA A 194 12.98 -9.10 1.26
N GLY A 195 11.88 -8.57 0.68
CA GLY A 195 11.07 -9.26 -0.31
C GLY A 195 10.06 -8.32 -0.96
N TRP A 196 9.79 -8.52 -2.24
CA TRP A 196 8.90 -7.65 -3.00
C TRP A 196 8.00 -8.43 -3.95
N ASN A 197 6.70 -8.09 -4.01
CA ASN A 197 5.69 -8.78 -4.82
C ASN A 197 5.63 -10.31 -4.56
N ILE A 198 5.77 -10.71 -3.31
CA ILE A 198 5.72 -12.12 -2.94
C ILE A 198 4.29 -12.63 -3.13
N ARG A 199 4.16 -13.73 -3.85
CA ARG A 199 2.93 -14.52 -4.04
C ARG A 199 3.14 -15.93 -3.54
N PRO A 200 2.08 -16.64 -3.15
CA PRO A 200 2.18 -18.08 -2.92
C PRO A 200 2.71 -18.75 -4.19
N ARG A 201 3.43 -19.86 -4.02
CA ARG A 201 3.76 -20.71 -5.17
C ARG A 201 2.47 -21.33 -5.68
N GLU A 202 2.24 -21.24 -6.99
CA GLU A 202 1.24 -22.06 -7.65
C GLU A 202 1.69 -23.52 -7.55
N GLU A 203 0.88 -24.38 -6.93
CA GLU A 203 1.10 -25.83 -6.90
C GLU A 203 0.76 -26.48 -8.25
#